data_08d2a1497397545e7efa182a1f86cb24
#
_entry.id   08d2a1497397545e7efa182a1f86cb24
#
_cell.length_a   1.000
_cell.length_b   1.000
_cell.length_c   1.000
_cell.angle_alpha   90.00
_cell.angle_beta   90.00
_cell.angle_gamma   90.00
#
_symmetry.space_group_name_H-M   'P 1'
#
loop_
_entity.id
_entity.type
_entity.pdbx_description
1 polymer ?
#
loop_
_entity_poly.entity_id
_entity_poly.type
_entity_poly.pdbx_seq_one_letter_code
_entity_poly.pdbx_strand_id
1 'polypeptide(L)'
;MEILRTPEERFESIPDFPWEPEYREWEGMRLAHIDEGEGEPVLLVHGEPTWGYLWRKVMGPLLDAGYRCIVPDLPGFGRSDKPVDDDWYTYDRHTAALVSLIEELDLDGLTLVCHDWGGPIGLRAASIEVPERFTRLVAMDTGLFTGYQKMSDNWNHFRDFIASHRDVRVDMPIRGGCATELSDEVVAAYEAPFPDVNYKAGIRTFPPMIPVTPEDPGAEAGQEAAKYLIADDRPSLVLWADSDPALPMDPVGKTVQMLFPKAEPLTVIENAGHFLQEDHGEQIGRIIADWLRKN
;
A
#
# COMPACT_ATOMS: atom_id res chain seq x y z
N MET A 1 -1.71 -26.18 3.00
CA MET A 1 -1.96 -24.85 3.59
C MET A 1 -3.45 -24.58 3.47
N GLU A 2 -4.08 -24.13 4.53
CA GLU A 2 -5.48 -23.70 4.50
C GLU A 2 -5.55 -22.28 3.97
N ILE A 3 -6.45 -22.05 3.02
CA ILE A 3 -6.67 -20.75 2.38
C ILE A 3 -8.15 -20.44 2.49
N LEU A 4 -8.48 -19.26 3.01
CA LEU A 4 -9.84 -18.75 3.10
C LEU A 4 -10.12 -17.77 1.98
N ARG A 5 -11.37 -17.74 1.54
CA ARG A 5 -11.90 -16.76 0.60
C ARG A 5 -13.06 -16.03 1.24
N THR A 6 -12.98 -14.71 1.28
CA THR A 6 -14.09 -13.90 1.77
C THR A 6 -15.30 -14.10 0.87
N PRO A 7 -16.49 -14.40 1.45
CA PRO A 7 -17.71 -14.54 0.68
C PRO A 7 -18.04 -13.28 -0.12
N GLU A 8 -18.46 -13.43 -1.39
CA GLU A 8 -18.72 -12.30 -2.30
C GLU A 8 -19.85 -11.37 -1.80
N GLU A 9 -20.82 -11.91 -1.07
CA GLU A 9 -21.90 -11.11 -0.47
C GLU A 9 -21.40 -10.03 0.51
N ARG A 10 -20.16 -10.16 1.02
CA ARG A 10 -19.54 -9.15 1.87
C ARG A 10 -19.18 -7.87 1.09
N PHE A 11 -19.13 -7.94 -0.22
CA PHE A 11 -18.72 -6.85 -1.11
C PHE A 11 -19.88 -6.27 -1.95
N GLU A 12 -21.13 -6.75 -1.77
CA GLU A 12 -22.28 -6.32 -2.58
C GLU A 12 -22.70 -4.85 -2.37
N SER A 13 -22.34 -4.24 -1.23
CA SER A 13 -22.78 -2.89 -0.84
C SER A 13 -21.63 -2.00 -0.40
N ILE A 14 -20.50 -2.08 -1.08
CA ILE A 14 -19.35 -1.22 -0.80
C ILE A 14 -19.64 0.19 -1.36
N PRO A 15 -19.66 1.24 -0.52
CA PRO A 15 -19.99 2.59 -0.96
C PRO A 15 -18.89 3.17 -1.87
N ASP A 16 -19.30 3.91 -2.88
CA ASP A 16 -18.43 4.67 -3.78
C ASP A 16 -17.33 3.82 -4.47
N PHE A 17 -17.60 2.52 -4.70
CA PHE A 17 -16.65 1.59 -5.31
C PHE A 17 -17.30 0.81 -6.47
N PRO A 18 -17.48 1.43 -7.63
CA PRO A 18 -18.23 0.85 -8.75
C PRO A 18 -17.44 -0.14 -9.59
N TRP A 19 -16.12 -0.27 -9.37
CA TRP A 19 -15.25 -1.08 -10.20
C TRP A 19 -15.35 -2.56 -9.86
N GLU A 20 -15.44 -3.39 -10.92
CA GLU A 20 -15.49 -4.84 -10.78
C GLU A 20 -14.06 -5.40 -10.64
N PRO A 21 -13.84 -6.38 -9.76
CA PRO A 21 -12.55 -7.02 -9.62
C PRO A 21 -12.26 -7.98 -10.76
N GLU A 22 -11.02 -8.00 -11.22
CA GLU A 22 -10.46 -9.11 -11.98
C GLU A 22 -9.70 -10.06 -11.06
N TYR A 23 -9.59 -11.32 -11.48
CA TYR A 23 -8.99 -12.37 -10.65
C TYR A 23 -7.94 -13.14 -11.45
N ARG A 24 -6.83 -13.46 -10.78
CA ARG A 24 -5.76 -14.31 -11.32
C ARG A 24 -5.37 -15.40 -10.32
N GLU A 25 -4.74 -16.46 -10.80
CA GLU A 25 -4.22 -17.53 -9.95
C GLU A 25 -2.72 -17.33 -9.70
N TRP A 26 -2.31 -17.40 -8.44
CA TRP A 26 -0.91 -17.35 -8.05
C TRP A 26 -0.65 -18.28 -6.87
N GLU A 27 0.27 -19.23 -7.02
CA GLU A 27 0.62 -20.25 -5.99
C GLU A 27 -0.60 -20.97 -5.38
N GLY A 28 -1.65 -21.22 -6.19
CA GLY A 28 -2.88 -21.88 -5.77
C GLY A 28 -3.84 -20.97 -5.01
N MET A 29 -3.62 -19.67 -5.02
CA MET A 29 -4.52 -18.64 -4.50
C MET A 29 -5.16 -17.85 -5.63
N ARG A 30 -6.40 -17.44 -5.42
CA ARG A 30 -7.06 -16.42 -6.25
C ARG A 30 -6.69 -15.04 -5.70
N LEU A 31 -6.00 -14.22 -6.50
CA LEU A 31 -5.67 -12.84 -6.18
C LEU A 31 -6.54 -11.90 -7.00
N ALA A 32 -7.03 -10.84 -6.36
CA ALA A 32 -7.89 -9.84 -6.97
C ALA A 32 -7.10 -8.58 -7.33
N HIS A 33 -7.54 -7.89 -8.37
CA HIS A 33 -7.12 -6.53 -8.70
C HIS A 33 -8.23 -5.81 -9.48
N ILE A 34 -8.20 -4.49 -9.47
CA ILE A 34 -8.96 -3.64 -10.40
C ILE A 34 -8.03 -3.29 -11.54
N ASP A 35 -8.56 -3.33 -12.75
CA ASP A 35 -7.89 -2.87 -13.97
C ASP A 35 -8.88 -1.99 -14.76
N GLU A 36 -8.72 -0.69 -14.65
CA GLU A 36 -9.69 0.27 -15.18
C GLU A 36 -8.98 1.36 -15.99
N GLY A 37 -9.56 1.73 -17.14
CA GLY A 37 -9.02 2.74 -18.06
C GLY A 37 -8.13 2.14 -19.15
N GLU A 38 -7.66 2.97 -20.09
CA GLU A 38 -6.91 2.52 -21.30
C GLU A 38 -5.57 3.26 -21.49
N GLY A 39 -5.22 4.20 -20.61
CA GLY A 39 -4.02 5.04 -20.78
C GLY A 39 -2.73 4.44 -20.22
N GLU A 40 -1.75 5.32 -19.94
CA GLU A 40 -0.52 4.92 -19.26
C GLU A 40 -0.85 4.29 -17.90
N PRO A 41 -0.24 3.16 -17.54
CA PRO A 41 -0.62 2.42 -16.35
C PRO A 41 -0.07 3.06 -15.07
N VAL A 42 -0.95 3.19 -14.08
CA VAL A 42 -0.67 3.64 -12.72
C VAL A 42 -0.98 2.49 -11.76
N LEU A 43 0.04 1.94 -11.13
CA LEU A 43 -0.06 0.84 -10.18
C LEU A 43 -0.20 1.42 -8.77
N LEU A 44 -1.39 1.25 -8.16
CA LEU A 44 -1.72 1.79 -6.84
C LEU A 44 -1.67 0.67 -5.79
N VAL A 45 -0.63 0.67 -4.95
CA VAL A 45 -0.37 -0.40 -3.98
C VAL A 45 -0.69 0.07 -2.57
N HIS A 46 -1.69 -0.61 -1.96
CA HIS A 46 -2.14 -0.34 -0.60
C HIS A 46 -1.24 -0.98 0.46
N GLY A 47 -1.49 -0.64 1.73
CA GLY A 47 -0.84 -1.24 2.89
C GLY A 47 -1.83 -1.82 3.91
N GLU A 48 -1.42 -1.90 5.15
CA GLU A 48 -2.16 -2.49 6.27
C GLU A 48 -3.00 -1.42 7.00
N PRO A 49 -4.23 -1.71 7.40
CA PRO A 49 -5.05 -2.90 7.14
C PRO A 49 -6.02 -2.71 5.97
N THR A 50 -5.63 -1.92 4.97
CA THR A 50 -6.48 -1.51 3.86
C THR A 50 -6.52 -2.54 2.72
N TRP A 51 -7.22 -2.21 1.65
CA TRP A 51 -7.30 -2.96 0.41
C TRP A 51 -7.60 -2.00 -0.75
N GLY A 52 -7.81 -2.45 -1.96
CA GLY A 52 -8.02 -1.60 -3.13
C GLY A 52 -9.05 -0.48 -2.95
N TYR A 53 -10.00 -0.65 -2.03
CA TYR A 53 -10.99 0.37 -1.65
C TYR A 53 -10.38 1.71 -1.21
N LEU A 54 -9.18 1.69 -0.62
CA LEU A 54 -8.44 2.89 -0.22
C LEU A 54 -8.29 3.88 -1.39
N TRP A 55 -8.09 3.35 -2.58
CA TRP A 55 -7.75 4.13 -3.75
C TRP A 55 -8.96 4.74 -4.49
N ARG A 56 -10.22 4.42 -4.09
CA ARG A 56 -11.42 4.81 -4.82
C ARG A 56 -11.53 6.30 -5.12
N LYS A 57 -11.16 7.16 -4.16
CA LYS A 57 -11.21 8.61 -4.35
C LYS A 57 -10.04 9.15 -5.20
N VAL A 58 -8.92 8.41 -5.24
CA VAL A 58 -7.74 8.76 -6.05
C VAL A 58 -7.91 8.33 -7.50
N MET A 59 -8.54 7.17 -7.74
CA MET A 59 -8.76 6.60 -9.08
C MET A 59 -9.59 7.52 -9.98
N GLY A 60 -10.68 8.10 -9.48
CA GLY A 60 -11.57 8.93 -10.27
C GLY A 60 -10.82 10.01 -11.07
N PRO A 61 -10.07 10.93 -10.42
CA PRO A 61 -9.28 11.94 -11.11
C PRO A 61 -8.20 11.41 -12.06
N LEU A 62 -7.61 10.24 -11.77
CA LEU A 62 -6.63 9.61 -12.66
C LEU A 62 -7.29 9.08 -13.94
N LEU A 63 -8.43 8.39 -13.80
CA LEU A 63 -9.24 7.89 -14.92
C LEU A 63 -9.77 9.04 -15.79
N ASP A 64 -10.27 10.12 -15.17
CA ASP A 64 -10.71 11.34 -15.85
C ASP A 64 -9.57 12.00 -16.62
N ALA A 65 -8.34 11.87 -16.15
CA ALA A 65 -7.14 12.36 -16.82
C ALA A 65 -6.62 11.44 -17.94
N GLY A 66 -7.23 10.25 -18.12
CA GLY A 66 -6.92 9.29 -19.18
C GLY A 66 -5.85 8.26 -18.81
N TYR A 67 -5.58 8.05 -17.54
CA TYR A 67 -4.67 6.98 -17.07
C TYR A 67 -5.42 5.67 -16.86
N ARG A 68 -4.69 4.54 -16.92
CA ARG A 68 -5.18 3.20 -16.54
C ARG A 68 -4.74 2.92 -15.10
N CYS A 69 -5.69 2.61 -14.23
CA CYS A 69 -5.45 2.31 -12.82
C CYS A 69 -5.41 0.79 -12.59
N ILE A 70 -4.29 0.28 -12.11
CA ILE A 70 -4.12 -1.12 -11.70
C ILE A 70 -4.03 -1.12 -10.18
N VAL A 71 -4.99 -1.77 -9.50
CA VAL A 71 -5.13 -1.71 -8.04
C VAL A 71 -5.21 -3.12 -7.47
N PRO A 72 -4.09 -3.75 -7.13
CA PRO A 72 -4.09 -5.08 -6.54
C PRO A 72 -4.60 -5.06 -5.09
N ASP A 73 -5.33 -6.10 -4.73
CA ASP A 73 -5.48 -6.50 -3.33
C ASP A 73 -4.33 -7.45 -2.97
N LEU A 74 -3.50 -7.07 -2.01
CA LEU A 74 -2.40 -7.90 -1.54
C LEU A 74 -2.91 -9.24 -0.98
N PRO A 75 -2.14 -10.33 -1.06
CA PRO A 75 -2.50 -11.60 -0.43
C PRO A 75 -2.88 -11.40 1.04
N GLY A 76 -4.02 -11.94 1.45
CA GLY A 76 -4.54 -11.74 2.82
C GLY A 76 -5.46 -10.53 2.99
N PHE A 77 -5.63 -9.69 1.97
CA PHE A 77 -6.42 -8.46 2.01
C PHE A 77 -7.50 -8.43 0.93
N GLY A 78 -8.44 -7.50 1.08
CA GLY A 78 -9.51 -7.27 0.11
C GLY A 78 -10.22 -8.53 -0.35
N ARG A 79 -10.38 -8.67 -1.65
CA ARG A 79 -10.98 -9.83 -2.32
C ARG A 79 -9.98 -10.96 -2.61
N SER A 80 -8.69 -10.74 -2.37
CA SER A 80 -7.66 -11.77 -2.49
C SER A 80 -7.79 -12.84 -1.43
N ASP A 81 -7.41 -14.08 -1.77
CA ASP A 81 -7.41 -15.22 -0.87
C ASP A 81 -6.47 -14.98 0.34
N LYS A 82 -6.81 -15.63 1.46
CA LYS A 82 -6.19 -15.40 2.77
C LYS A 82 -5.63 -16.70 3.35
N PRO A 83 -4.32 -16.95 3.22
CA PRO A 83 -3.65 -18.00 4.00
C PRO A 83 -3.92 -17.83 5.49
N VAL A 84 -4.28 -18.93 6.18
CA VAL A 84 -4.59 -18.91 7.61
C VAL A 84 -3.32 -18.92 8.46
N ASP A 85 -2.22 -19.43 7.90
CA ASP A 85 -0.93 -19.57 8.56
C ASP A 85 -0.18 -18.24 8.58
N ASP A 86 0.13 -17.73 9.77
CA ASP A 86 0.86 -16.48 9.95
C ASP A 86 2.26 -16.54 9.33
N ASP A 87 2.94 -17.69 9.37
CA ASP A 87 4.28 -17.90 8.83
C ASP A 87 4.31 -17.88 7.28
N TRP A 88 3.13 -17.93 6.64
CA TRP A 88 3.06 -17.78 5.20
C TRP A 88 3.40 -16.35 4.76
N TYR A 89 3.01 -15.35 5.55
CA TYR A 89 3.16 -13.95 5.20
C TYR A 89 4.60 -13.49 5.41
N THR A 90 5.27 -13.13 4.33
CA THR A 90 6.62 -12.56 4.36
C THR A 90 6.71 -11.40 3.38
N TYR A 91 7.65 -10.51 3.62
CA TYR A 91 7.96 -9.40 2.71
C TYR A 91 8.25 -9.91 1.29
N ASP A 92 9.02 -11.01 1.18
CA ASP A 92 9.36 -11.63 -0.10
C ASP A 92 8.10 -12.13 -0.84
N ARG A 93 7.16 -12.77 -0.16
CA ARG A 93 5.93 -13.29 -0.79
C ARG A 93 5.01 -12.17 -1.25
N HIS A 94 4.85 -11.10 -0.48
CA HIS A 94 4.06 -9.96 -0.92
C HIS A 94 4.68 -9.28 -2.14
N THR A 95 6.02 -9.12 -2.16
CA THR A 95 6.73 -8.58 -3.32
C THR A 95 6.58 -9.50 -4.53
N ALA A 96 6.78 -10.82 -4.37
CA ALA A 96 6.63 -11.78 -5.44
C ALA A 96 5.20 -11.82 -6.02
N ALA A 97 4.16 -11.68 -5.18
CA ALA A 97 2.78 -11.58 -5.64
C ALA A 97 2.54 -10.32 -6.48
N LEU A 98 3.13 -9.18 -6.11
CA LEU A 98 3.05 -7.95 -6.90
C LEU A 98 3.80 -8.07 -8.23
N VAL A 99 5.02 -8.60 -8.21
CA VAL A 99 5.83 -8.83 -9.42
C VAL A 99 5.11 -9.76 -10.38
N SER A 100 4.51 -10.85 -9.87
CA SER A 100 3.75 -11.78 -10.70
C SER A 100 2.54 -11.13 -11.40
N LEU A 101 1.89 -10.14 -10.78
CA LEU A 101 0.83 -9.35 -11.43
C LEU A 101 1.40 -8.53 -12.61
N ILE A 102 2.52 -7.85 -12.36
CA ILE A 102 3.19 -7.00 -13.37
C ILE A 102 3.59 -7.84 -14.58
N GLU A 103 4.15 -9.02 -14.35
CA GLU A 103 4.58 -9.95 -15.41
C GLU A 103 3.39 -10.58 -16.15
N GLU A 104 2.35 -11.03 -15.43
CA GLU A 104 1.18 -11.69 -16.02
C GLU A 104 0.38 -10.76 -16.92
N LEU A 105 0.21 -9.49 -16.50
CA LEU A 105 -0.46 -8.47 -17.30
C LEU A 105 0.48 -7.78 -18.31
N ASP A 106 1.75 -8.19 -18.38
CA ASP A 106 2.81 -7.59 -19.22
C ASP A 106 2.84 -6.06 -19.10
N LEU A 107 2.75 -5.55 -17.86
CA LEU A 107 2.73 -4.12 -17.60
C LEU A 107 4.11 -3.52 -17.85
N ASP A 108 4.15 -2.39 -18.54
CA ASP A 108 5.35 -1.62 -18.84
C ASP A 108 5.06 -0.13 -18.77
N GLY A 109 6.10 0.71 -18.59
CA GLY A 109 5.92 2.15 -18.45
C GLY A 109 5.18 2.56 -17.18
N LEU A 110 5.17 1.72 -16.17
CA LEU A 110 4.42 1.89 -14.92
C LEU A 110 4.79 3.16 -14.17
N THR A 111 3.77 3.86 -13.68
CA THR A 111 3.90 4.75 -12.52
C THR A 111 3.52 3.98 -11.26
N LEU A 112 4.45 3.82 -10.34
CA LEU A 112 4.12 3.33 -9.00
C LEU A 112 3.50 4.44 -8.17
N VAL A 113 2.37 4.17 -7.51
CA VAL A 113 1.79 4.97 -6.43
C VAL A 113 1.63 4.05 -5.23
N CYS A 114 2.34 4.32 -4.15
CA CYS A 114 2.38 3.42 -3.00
C CYS A 114 2.17 4.16 -1.68
N HIS A 115 1.53 3.47 -0.75
CA HIS A 115 1.20 3.96 0.58
C HIS A 115 1.45 2.87 1.62
N ASP A 116 1.90 3.23 2.82
CA ASP A 116 2.14 2.33 3.96
C ASP A 116 3.00 1.12 3.51
N TRP A 117 2.61 -0.13 3.79
CA TRP A 117 3.30 -1.33 3.33
C TRP A 117 3.37 -1.49 1.80
N GLY A 118 2.47 -0.83 1.07
CA GLY A 118 2.61 -0.73 -0.38
C GLY A 118 3.92 -0.08 -0.83
N GLY A 119 4.52 0.77 0.03
CA GLY A 119 5.83 1.36 -0.22
C GLY A 119 6.97 0.36 -0.20
N PRO A 120 7.26 -0.34 0.89
CA PRO A 120 8.30 -1.37 0.91
C PRO A 120 8.13 -2.37 -0.24
N ILE A 121 6.92 -2.88 -0.45
CA ILE A 121 6.61 -3.87 -1.49
C ILE A 121 6.81 -3.29 -2.90
N GLY A 122 6.18 -2.14 -3.19
CA GLY A 122 6.21 -1.52 -4.51
C GLY A 122 7.57 -0.92 -4.86
N LEU A 123 8.24 -0.23 -3.91
CA LEU A 123 9.57 0.32 -4.13
C LEU A 123 10.63 -0.76 -4.33
N ARG A 124 10.52 -1.90 -3.62
CA ARG A 124 11.38 -3.05 -3.88
C ARG A 124 11.14 -3.61 -5.28
N ALA A 125 9.88 -3.80 -5.70
CA ALA A 125 9.56 -4.23 -7.06
C ALA A 125 10.16 -3.27 -8.10
N ALA A 126 10.02 -1.95 -7.89
CA ALA A 126 10.48 -0.90 -8.79
C ALA A 126 12.00 -0.63 -8.76
N SER A 127 12.75 -1.20 -7.82
CA SER A 127 14.20 -0.95 -7.69
C SER A 127 15.07 -2.19 -7.84
N ILE A 128 14.57 -3.37 -7.45
CA ILE A 128 15.37 -4.59 -7.42
C ILE A 128 14.81 -5.67 -8.33
N GLU A 129 13.49 -5.91 -8.28
CA GLU A 129 12.91 -7.09 -8.91
C GLU A 129 12.68 -6.88 -10.42
N VAL A 130 11.97 -5.81 -10.80
CA VAL A 130 11.61 -5.48 -12.20
C VAL A 130 11.71 -3.97 -12.47
N PRO A 131 12.88 -3.33 -12.19
CA PRO A 131 13.03 -1.88 -12.28
C PRO A 131 12.75 -1.31 -13.66
N GLU A 132 13.00 -2.08 -14.72
CA GLU A 132 12.78 -1.69 -16.12
C GLU A 132 11.30 -1.49 -16.47
N ARG A 133 10.38 -2.05 -15.68
CA ARG A 133 8.94 -1.89 -15.88
C ARG A 133 8.40 -0.54 -15.41
N PHE A 134 9.17 0.20 -14.63
CA PHE A 134 8.73 1.45 -14.00
C PHE A 134 9.43 2.67 -14.57
N THR A 135 8.65 3.71 -14.82
CA THR A 135 9.14 4.99 -15.35
C THR A 135 9.02 6.13 -14.35
N ARG A 136 8.12 6.04 -13.35
CA ARG A 136 7.84 7.10 -12.38
C ARG A 136 7.47 6.50 -11.02
N LEU A 137 7.74 7.24 -9.94
CA LEU A 137 7.47 6.79 -8.57
C LEU A 137 6.73 7.86 -7.77
N VAL A 138 5.66 7.47 -7.08
CA VAL A 138 4.93 8.31 -6.13
C VAL A 138 4.87 7.60 -4.79
N ALA A 139 5.50 8.18 -3.77
CA ALA A 139 5.51 7.65 -2.40
C ALA A 139 4.66 8.52 -1.47
N MET A 140 3.76 7.90 -0.70
CA MET A 140 2.85 8.58 0.22
C MET A 140 2.85 7.88 1.58
N ASP A 141 3.09 8.62 2.65
CA ASP A 141 3.06 8.13 4.05
C ASP A 141 3.53 6.67 4.16
N THR A 142 4.79 6.45 3.77
CA THR A 142 5.40 5.13 3.64
C THR A 142 6.87 5.15 4.02
N GLY A 143 7.60 4.05 3.80
CA GLY A 143 9.02 3.97 4.06
C GLY A 143 9.69 2.78 3.40
N LEU A 144 10.99 2.65 3.64
CA LEU A 144 11.75 1.42 3.43
C LEU A 144 12.34 0.97 4.75
N PHE A 145 12.21 -0.30 5.03
CA PHE A 145 12.67 -0.90 6.27
C PHE A 145 14.06 -1.51 6.06
N THR A 146 15.09 -0.82 6.56
CA THR A 146 16.50 -1.21 6.39
C THR A 146 17.10 -1.88 7.62
N GLY A 147 16.33 -1.96 8.71
CA GLY A 147 16.80 -2.43 10.01
C GLY A 147 17.64 -1.40 10.80
N TYR A 148 17.92 -0.23 10.21
CA TYR A 148 18.65 0.85 10.89
C TYR A 148 17.70 1.94 11.44
N GLN A 149 16.44 1.93 11.07
CA GLN A 149 15.45 2.88 11.57
C GLN A 149 15.17 2.64 13.05
N LYS A 150 15.09 3.75 13.80
CA LYS A 150 14.70 3.69 15.20
C LYS A 150 13.18 3.83 15.32
N MET A 151 12.52 2.78 15.72
CA MET A 151 11.08 2.78 15.94
C MET A 151 10.74 3.50 17.25
N SER A 152 9.57 4.19 17.27
CA SER A 152 9.07 4.84 18.48
C SER A 152 8.59 3.81 19.51
N ASP A 153 8.53 4.22 20.79
CA ASP A 153 8.00 3.36 21.86
C ASP A 153 6.52 3.04 21.59
N ASN A 154 5.75 3.99 21.07
CA ASN A 154 4.35 3.77 20.69
C ASN A 154 4.22 2.70 19.60
N TRP A 155 5.09 2.74 18.58
CA TRP A 155 5.09 1.70 17.54
C TRP A 155 5.49 0.34 18.10
N ASN A 156 6.49 0.27 18.97
CA ASN A 156 6.87 -1.00 19.61
C ASN A 156 5.71 -1.59 20.43
N HIS A 157 4.99 -0.76 21.19
CA HIS A 157 3.80 -1.21 21.92
C HIS A 157 2.69 -1.68 20.98
N PHE A 158 2.45 -0.97 19.87
CA PHE A 158 1.48 -1.36 18.86
C PHE A 158 1.84 -2.72 18.23
N ARG A 159 3.09 -2.90 17.80
CA ARG A 159 3.57 -4.18 17.25
C ARG A 159 3.38 -5.33 18.24
N ASP A 160 3.77 -5.14 19.49
CA ASP A 160 3.66 -6.17 20.52
C ASP A 160 2.20 -6.48 20.87
N PHE A 161 1.33 -5.47 20.84
CA PHE A 161 -0.11 -5.65 20.97
C PHE A 161 -0.66 -6.49 19.83
N ILE A 162 -0.38 -6.12 18.58
CA ILE A 162 -0.84 -6.87 17.39
C ILE A 162 -0.34 -8.31 17.42
N ALA A 163 0.94 -8.54 17.71
CA ALA A 163 1.53 -9.88 17.79
C ALA A 163 0.88 -10.77 18.87
N SER A 164 0.36 -10.17 19.95
CA SER A 164 -0.27 -10.89 21.07
C SER A 164 -1.79 -11.09 20.91
N HIS A 165 -2.44 -10.43 19.94
CA HIS A 165 -3.88 -10.46 19.75
C HIS A 165 -4.25 -11.00 18.38
N ARG A 166 -4.89 -12.19 18.35
CA ARG A 166 -5.31 -12.79 17.07
C ARG A 166 -6.46 -12.05 16.41
N ASP A 167 -7.39 -11.51 17.19
CA ASP A 167 -8.55 -10.75 16.67
C ASP A 167 -8.29 -9.25 16.72
N VAL A 168 -7.49 -8.79 15.77
CA VAL A 168 -7.21 -7.36 15.59
C VAL A 168 -8.44 -6.66 15.01
N ARG A 169 -8.83 -5.55 15.61
CA ARG A 169 -9.90 -4.69 15.09
C ARG A 169 -9.38 -3.84 13.94
N VAL A 170 -10.11 -3.84 12.82
CA VAL A 170 -9.78 -3.04 11.62
C VAL A 170 -10.26 -1.59 11.77
N ASP A 171 -11.43 -1.40 12.37
CA ASP A 171 -12.05 -0.09 12.53
C ASP A 171 -11.19 0.91 13.33
N MET A 172 -10.47 0.44 14.35
CA MET A 172 -9.67 1.33 15.21
C MET A 172 -8.52 2.01 14.47
N PRO A 173 -7.59 1.31 13.78
CA PRO A 173 -6.53 1.95 13.01
C PRO A 173 -7.08 2.79 11.86
N ILE A 174 -8.15 2.36 11.19
CA ILE A 174 -8.76 3.13 10.10
C ILE A 174 -9.29 4.48 10.62
N ARG A 175 -10.13 4.46 11.67
CA ARG A 175 -10.66 5.72 12.25
C ARG A 175 -9.56 6.58 12.87
N GLY A 176 -8.62 5.96 13.58
CA GLY A 176 -7.52 6.67 14.26
C GLY A 176 -6.45 7.22 13.32
N GLY A 177 -6.36 6.68 12.12
CA GLY A 177 -5.41 7.11 11.10
C GLY A 177 -5.94 8.19 10.14
N CYS A 178 -7.22 8.57 10.22
CA CYS A 178 -7.78 9.68 9.44
C CYS A 178 -7.85 10.96 10.26
N ALA A 179 -7.71 12.10 9.61
CA ALA A 179 -7.97 13.41 10.21
C ALA A 179 -9.46 13.77 10.16
N THR A 180 -10.22 13.20 9.23
CA THR A 180 -11.66 13.38 9.06
C THR A 180 -12.44 12.24 9.70
N GLU A 181 -13.69 12.52 10.10
CA GLU A 181 -14.60 11.50 10.61
C GLU A 181 -15.13 10.63 9.46
N LEU A 182 -14.93 9.32 9.55
CA LEU A 182 -15.45 8.37 8.58
C LEU A 182 -16.86 7.89 8.97
N SER A 183 -17.75 7.74 7.99
CA SER A 183 -19.05 7.12 8.20
C SER A 183 -18.91 5.64 8.56
N ASP A 184 -19.91 5.09 9.24
CA ASP A 184 -19.92 3.67 9.62
C ASP A 184 -19.94 2.75 8.38
N GLU A 185 -20.53 3.20 7.26
CA GLU A 185 -20.55 2.46 6.00
C GLU A 185 -19.14 2.35 5.38
N VAL A 186 -18.35 3.44 5.41
CA VAL A 186 -16.95 3.42 4.93
C VAL A 186 -16.10 2.49 5.81
N VAL A 187 -16.27 2.55 7.14
CA VAL A 187 -15.54 1.67 8.05
C VAL A 187 -15.93 0.22 7.83
N ALA A 188 -17.23 -0.08 7.66
CA ALA A 188 -17.72 -1.42 7.34
C ALA A 188 -17.14 -1.96 6.02
N ALA A 189 -16.89 -1.08 5.03
CA ALA A 189 -16.23 -1.47 3.79
C ALA A 189 -14.78 -1.92 3.99
N TYR A 190 -14.04 -1.30 4.93
CA TYR A 190 -12.70 -1.78 5.31
C TYR A 190 -12.74 -3.08 6.10
N GLU A 191 -13.81 -3.34 6.86
CA GLU A 191 -14.01 -4.59 7.60
C GLU A 191 -14.57 -5.73 6.74
N ALA A 192 -15.14 -5.42 5.57
CA ALA A 192 -15.79 -6.40 4.70
C ALA A 192 -14.90 -7.62 4.38
N PRO A 193 -13.59 -7.48 4.10
CA PRO A 193 -12.70 -8.62 3.81
C PRO A 193 -12.49 -9.58 4.98
N PHE A 194 -12.83 -9.21 6.22
CA PHE A 194 -12.42 -9.89 7.44
C PHE A 194 -13.62 -10.33 8.30
N PRO A 195 -14.41 -11.34 7.86
CA PRO A 195 -15.63 -11.79 8.57
C PRO A 195 -15.40 -12.22 10.02
N ASP A 196 -14.25 -12.85 10.28
CA ASP A 196 -13.85 -13.33 11.60
C ASP A 196 -12.31 -13.36 11.75
N VAL A 197 -11.83 -13.80 12.90
CA VAL A 197 -10.41 -13.84 13.29
C VAL A 197 -9.54 -14.67 12.34
N ASN A 198 -10.09 -15.68 11.67
CA ASN A 198 -9.29 -16.55 10.78
C ASN A 198 -8.89 -15.84 9.48
N TYR A 199 -9.65 -14.82 9.08
CA TYR A 199 -9.36 -14.00 7.91
C TYR A 199 -8.32 -12.90 8.15
N LYS A 200 -7.84 -12.73 9.39
CA LYS A 200 -7.00 -11.59 9.82
C LYS A 200 -5.50 -11.92 9.93
N ALA A 201 -5.04 -13.05 9.37
CA ALA A 201 -3.63 -13.42 9.40
C ALA A 201 -2.74 -12.34 8.75
N GLY A 202 -3.13 -11.83 7.58
CA GLY A 202 -2.40 -10.75 6.90
C GLY A 202 -2.23 -9.51 7.77
N ILE A 203 -3.33 -9.05 8.44
CA ILE A 203 -3.27 -7.85 9.30
C ILE A 203 -2.28 -8.02 10.45
N ARG A 204 -2.37 -9.13 11.20
CA ARG A 204 -1.52 -9.31 12.39
C ARG A 204 -0.06 -9.61 12.10
N THR A 205 0.30 -9.93 10.85
CA THR A 205 1.66 -10.26 10.45
C THR A 205 2.45 -9.07 9.92
N PHE A 206 1.82 -8.04 9.38
CA PHE A 206 2.53 -6.89 8.83
C PHE A 206 3.40 -6.14 9.86
N PRO A 207 2.89 -5.72 11.03
CA PRO A 207 3.75 -5.03 11.99
C PRO A 207 4.95 -5.85 12.46
N PRO A 208 4.84 -7.16 12.76
CA PRO A 208 6.00 -8.00 13.09
C PRO A 208 7.01 -8.20 11.95
N MET A 209 6.59 -8.09 10.68
CA MET A 209 7.50 -8.22 9.53
C MET A 209 8.44 -7.03 9.34
N ILE A 210 8.22 -5.90 10.03
CA ILE A 210 9.14 -4.75 9.93
C ILE A 210 10.47 -5.11 10.58
N PRO A 211 11.59 -5.19 9.84
CA PRO A 211 12.90 -5.45 10.39
C PRO A 211 13.32 -4.30 11.32
N VAL A 212 13.74 -4.63 12.52
CA VAL A 212 14.20 -3.66 13.55
C VAL A 212 15.70 -3.70 13.75
N THR A 213 16.37 -4.73 13.19
CA THR A 213 17.82 -4.83 13.09
C THR A 213 18.26 -5.11 11.66
N PRO A 214 19.50 -4.78 11.27
CA PRO A 214 20.00 -5.04 9.91
C PRO A 214 20.07 -6.53 9.52
N GLU A 215 20.02 -7.43 10.50
CA GLU A 215 20.06 -8.88 10.34
C GLU A 215 18.66 -9.51 10.23
N ASP A 216 17.60 -8.74 10.50
CA ASP A 216 16.22 -9.25 10.43
C ASP A 216 15.82 -9.55 8.97
N PRO A 217 14.93 -10.53 8.76
CA PRO A 217 14.40 -10.83 7.44
C PRO A 217 13.84 -9.58 6.73
N GLY A 218 14.23 -9.37 5.47
CA GLY A 218 13.79 -8.23 4.67
C GLY A 218 14.63 -6.95 4.80
N ALA A 219 15.50 -6.83 5.83
CA ALA A 219 16.36 -5.66 6.02
C ALA A 219 17.33 -5.46 4.84
N GLU A 220 17.98 -6.53 4.37
CA GLU A 220 18.93 -6.49 3.24
C GLU A 220 18.23 -5.97 1.97
N ALA A 221 17.04 -6.49 1.64
CA ALA A 221 16.26 -6.02 0.50
C ALA A 221 15.91 -4.53 0.61
N GLY A 222 15.52 -4.07 1.79
CA GLY A 222 15.28 -2.65 2.06
C GLY A 222 16.53 -1.78 1.89
N GLN A 223 17.70 -2.27 2.30
CA GLN A 223 18.99 -1.58 2.14
C GLN A 223 19.39 -1.49 0.66
N GLU A 224 19.20 -2.55 -0.11
CA GLU A 224 19.48 -2.57 -1.54
C GLU A 224 18.54 -1.65 -2.30
N ALA A 225 17.24 -1.69 -2.02
CA ALA A 225 16.25 -0.79 -2.59
C ALA A 225 16.60 0.68 -2.30
N ALA A 226 16.97 1.01 -1.05
CA ALA A 226 17.39 2.37 -0.70
C ALA A 226 18.62 2.84 -1.49
N LYS A 227 19.64 1.99 -1.65
CA LYS A 227 20.82 2.30 -2.46
C LYS A 227 20.47 2.59 -3.91
N TYR A 228 19.56 1.78 -4.48
CA TYR A 228 19.09 1.96 -5.85
C TYR A 228 18.37 3.30 -6.00
N LEU A 229 17.36 3.56 -5.15
CA LEU A 229 16.52 4.76 -5.22
C LEU A 229 17.31 6.06 -5.04
N ILE A 230 18.32 6.07 -4.17
CA ILE A 230 19.20 7.24 -3.99
C ILE A 230 20.00 7.55 -5.27
N ALA A 231 20.29 6.53 -6.09
CA ALA A 231 21.01 6.68 -7.36
C ALA A 231 20.05 6.79 -8.58
N ASP A 232 18.75 6.69 -8.37
CA ASP A 232 17.75 6.67 -9.42
C ASP A 232 17.45 8.08 -9.95
N ASP A 233 17.36 8.22 -11.26
CA ASP A 233 17.06 9.48 -11.96
C ASP A 233 15.59 9.56 -12.45
N ARG A 234 14.76 8.53 -12.22
CA ARG A 234 13.34 8.55 -12.59
C ARG A 234 12.60 9.68 -11.88
N PRO A 235 11.66 10.37 -12.57
CA PRO A 235 10.77 11.33 -11.92
C PRO A 235 10.08 10.72 -10.71
N SER A 236 10.13 11.41 -9.59
CA SER A 236 9.56 10.93 -8.33
C SER A 236 8.80 12.05 -7.62
N LEU A 237 7.70 11.70 -6.97
CA LEU A 237 6.86 12.60 -6.18
C LEU A 237 6.70 12.02 -4.78
N VAL A 238 6.88 12.86 -3.76
CA VAL A 238 6.63 12.49 -2.36
C VAL A 238 5.48 13.34 -1.83
N LEU A 239 4.39 12.70 -1.42
CA LEU A 239 3.25 13.32 -0.76
C LEU A 239 3.22 12.88 0.70
N TRP A 240 2.85 13.78 1.61
CA TRP A 240 2.82 13.43 3.03
C TRP A 240 1.74 14.17 3.78
N ALA A 241 1.03 13.46 4.66
CA ALA A 241 0.06 14.04 5.58
C ALA A 241 0.76 14.91 6.64
N ASP A 242 0.17 16.04 6.99
CA ASP A 242 0.70 16.91 8.06
C ASP A 242 0.49 16.34 9.47
N SER A 243 -0.46 15.41 9.62
CA SER A 243 -0.92 14.91 10.91
C SER A 243 -0.93 13.38 11.00
N ASP A 244 -0.06 12.68 10.25
CA ASP A 244 0.08 11.22 10.34
C ASP A 244 0.58 10.78 11.73
N PRO A 245 -0.25 10.05 12.52
CA PRO A 245 0.15 9.59 13.85
C PRO A 245 1.09 8.38 13.82
N ALA A 246 1.15 7.64 12.70
CA ALA A 246 1.96 6.43 12.53
C ALA A 246 3.34 6.75 11.96
N LEU A 247 3.37 7.56 10.90
CA LEU A 247 4.58 7.96 10.15
C LEU A 247 4.69 9.49 10.10
N PRO A 248 5.10 10.15 11.21
CA PRO A 248 5.13 11.60 11.25
C PRO A 248 6.06 12.17 10.18
N MET A 249 5.62 13.26 9.52
CA MET A 249 6.39 13.92 8.46
C MET A 249 7.82 14.25 8.90
N ASP A 250 8.00 14.67 10.14
CA ASP A 250 9.32 14.85 10.76
C ASP A 250 9.48 13.83 11.91
N PRO A 251 10.38 12.84 11.81
CA PRO A 251 11.48 12.73 10.82
C PRO A 251 11.16 11.81 9.61
N VAL A 252 10.08 11.03 9.61
CA VAL A 252 9.92 9.90 8.66
C VAL A 252 9.78 10.40 7.22
N GLY A 253 8.85 11.31 6.95
CA GLY A 253 8.65 11.87 5.61
C GLY A 253 9.89 12.53 5.04
N LYS A 254 10.63 13.26 5.89
CA LYS A 254 11.93 13.87 5.49
C LYS A 254 12.99 12.80 5.16
N THR A 255 12.98 11.67 5.86
CA THR A 255 13.91 10.57 5.58
C THR A 255 13.55 9.90 4.26
N VAL A 256 12.26 9.67 4.01
CA VAL A 256 11.79 9.11 2.73
C VAL A 256 12.09 10.05 1.56
N GLN A 257 11.93 11.37 1.74
CA GLN A 257 12.33 12.34 0.71
C GLN A 257 13.80 12.19 0.29
N MET A 258 14.68 11.81 1.21
CA MET A 258 16.12 11.60 0.87
C MET A 258 16.38 10.37 -0.01
N LEU A 259 15.45 9.45 -0.11
CA LEU A 259 15.52 8.33 -1.06
C LEU A 259 15.34 8.79 -2.51
N PHE A 260 14.75 9.97 -2.72
CA PHE A 260 14.41 10.53 -4.02
C PHE A 260 15.10 11.90 -4.21
N PRO A 261 16.43 11.94 -4.36
CA PRO A 261 17.19 13.21 -4.36
C PRO A 261 16.89 14.10 -5.58
N LYS A 262 16.28 13.55 -6.63
CA LYS A 262 15.86 14.28 -7.85
C LYS A 262 14.40 14.75 -7.79
N ALA A 263 13.63 14.26 -6.82
CA ALA A 263 12.25 14.72 -6.64
C ALA A 263 12.21 16.19 -6.19
N GLU A 264 11.12 16.88 -6.55
CA GLU A 264 10.80 18.16 -5.92
C GLU A 264 10.61 17.97 -4.40
N PRO A 265 10.72 19.06 -3.61
CA PRO A 265 10.45 18.97 -2.18
C PRO A 265 9.09 18.32 -1.89
N LEU A 266 9.06 17.50 -0.83
CA LEU A 266 7.86 16.83 -0.36
C LEU A 266 6.65 17.77 -0.34
N THR A 267 5.56 17.32 -0.96
CA THR A 267 4.28 18.03 -0.97
C THR A 267 3.46 17.62 0.25
N VAL A 268 3.11 18.59 1.08
CA VAL A 268 2.29 18.38 2.28
C VAL A 268 0.81 18.35 1.90
N ILE A 269 0.09 17.35 2.38
CA ILE A 269 -1.38 17.28 2.35
C ILE A 269 -1.86 17.76 3.71
N GLU A 270 -2.39 18.98 3.76
CA GLU A 270 -2.86 19.63 4.98
C GLU A 270 -4.17 19.02 5.49
N ASN A 271 -4.33 18.93 6.81
CA ASN A 271 -5.48 18.33 7.48
C ASN A 271 -5.71 16.87 7.07
N ALA A 272 -4.65 16.11 6.92
CA ALA A 272 -4.66 14.69 6.58
C ALA A 272 -3.95 13.87 7.65
N GLY A 273 -4.49 12.68 7.91
CA GLY A 273 -3.87 11.64 8.72
C GLY A 273 -3.16 10.61 7.86
N HIS A 274 -2.82 9.47 8.46
CA HIS A 274 -2.13 8.36 7.78
C HIS A 274 -2.87 7.89 6.53
N PHE A 275 -4.20 7.77 6.59
CA PHE A 275 -5.01 7.42 5.42
C PHE A 275 -5.45 8.68 4.66
N LEU A 276 -4.47 9.44 4.17
CA LEU A 276 -4.67 10.70 3.47
C LEU A 276 -5.56 10.56 2.22
N GLN A 277 -5.68 9.37 1.67
CA GLN A 277 -6.60 9.05 0.58
C GLN A 277 -8.07 9.12 1.02
N GLU A 278 -8.36 8.84 2.30
CA GLU A 278 -9.69 9.05 2.86
C GLU A 278 -10.00 10.53 3.06
N ASP A 279 -9.04 11.25 3.59
CA ASP A 279 -9.20 12.66 3.91
C ASP A 279 -9.25 13.53 2.65
N HIS A 280 -8.33 13.31 1.68
CA HIS A 280 -8.16 14.18 0.51
C HIS A 280 -7.90 13.41 -0.80
N GLY A 281 -8.48 12.22 -0.99
CA GLY A 281 -8.17 11.33 -2.13
C GLY A 281 -8.35 11.96 -3.50
N GLU A 282 -9.43 12.72 -3.74
CA GLU A 282 -9.63 13.42 -5.02
C GLU A 282 -8.58 14.51 -5.28
N GLN A 283 -8.16 15.22 -4.22
CA GLN A 283 -7.09 16.21 -4.34
C GLN A 283 -5.77 15.52 -4.69
N ILE A 284 -5.46 14.40 -4.04
CA ILE A 284 -4.27 13.59 -4.29
C ILE A 284 -4.28 13.07 -5.72
N GLY A 285 -5.40 12.52 -6.19
CA GLY A 285 -5.55 12.05 -7.56
C GLY A 285 -5.28 13.17 -8.59
N ARG A 286 -5.80 14.39 -8.36
CA ARG A 286 -5.51 15.55 -9.20
C ARG A 286 -4.03 15.97 -9.16
N ILE A 287 -3.41 16.00 -7.99
CA ILE A 287 -1.97 16.31 -7.85
C ILE A 287 -1.13 15.32 -8.65
N ILE A 288 -1.41 14.02 -8.52
CA ILE A 288 -0.69 12.97 -9.25
C ILE A 288 -0.93 13.12 -10.76
N ALA A 289 -2.18 13.29 -11.20
CA ALA A 289 -2.49 13.47 -12.62
C ALA A 289 -1.80 14.72 -13.23
N ASP A 290 -1.77 15.85 -12.50
CA ASP A 290 -1.09 17.06 -12.95
C ASP A 290 0.44 16.91 -12.99
N TRP A 291 0.99 16.15 -12.06
CA TRP A 291 2.41 15.83 -12.03
C TRP A 291 2.81 14.89 -13.18
N LEU A 292 2.00 13.86 -13.44
CA LEU A 292 2.21 12.92 -14.54
C LEU A 292 2.23 13.59 -15.93
N ARG A 293 1.39 14.62 -16.15
CA ARG A 293 1.36 15.37 -17.41
C ARG A 293 2.65 16.16 -17.70
N LYS A 294 3.48 16.37 -16.68
CA LYS A 294 4.72 17.16 -16.77
C LYS A 294 5.97 16.31 -16.84
N ASN A 295 5.86 15.04 -16.48
CA ASN A 295 6.95 14.08 -16.37
C ASN A 295 6.70 12.82 -17.19
#